data_107ffa51cfc4936ac64fd00b264924b0
#
_entry.id   107ffa51cfc4936ac64fd00b264924b0
#
_cell.length_a   1.000
_cell.length_b   1.000
_cell.length_c   1.000
_cell.angle_alpha   90.00
_cell.angle_beta   90.00
_cell.angle_gamma   90.00
#
_symmetry.space_group_name_H-M   'P 1'
#
loop_
_entity.id
_entity.type
_entity.pdbx_description
1 polymer ?
#
loop_
_entity_poly.entity_id
_entity_poly.type
_entity_poly.pdbx_seq_one_letter_code
_entity_poly.pdbx_strand_id
1 'polypeptide(L)'
;MAKVTRDDVARVAGTSTAVVSYVINNGPRPVAPATRERVLAAIKELGYRPDRVAQAMASRRTDLIGLVVPDARQPFFAEMAHAVERAAAERGKMVLVGNSDYLDEREVHYLRAFLGMRVSGLILISAGPSEHAATEIDAWDARVVLMHRRPEAIDDVAVVLDDVGGAQLATRHLLEHGHAYVACLGGTETTPKHGDPVTDHVEGWARAMKEAGKSVEGRLFQSPFNRYDTYRIALDLLSGPDRPTALFCATDDQAIGVLRAARELGIDVPGELAVAGFDDVKEAALTDPPLTTVGSDREGMAKAAVDLVLDDSLRIPGGRNGGVPAAAAGGHAQVGKGRVRQFPSGLVVRRSCGCRPA
;
A
#
# COMPACT_ATOMS: atom_id res chain seq x y z
N MET A 1 -4.03 35.73 26.76
CA MET A 1 -4.37 34.85 27.86
C MET A 1 -3.24 33.83 28.05
N ALA A 2 -2.78 33.62 29.26
CA ALA A 2 -1.75 32.62 29.54
C ALA A 2 -2.31 31.21 29.21
N LYS A 3 -1.51 30.38 28.52
CA LYS A 3 -1.89 29.00 28.16
C LYS A 3 -2.03 28.17 29.45
N VAL A 4 -3.20 27.57 29.66
CA VAL A 4 -3.46 26.66 30.80
C VAL A 4 -2.47 25.50 30.75
N THR A 5 -1.82 25.24 31.88
CA THR A 5 -0.77 24.23 32.03
C THR A 5 -1.27 22.97 32.75
N ARG A 6 -0.47 21.90 32.73
CA ARG A 6 -0.73 20.68 33.53
C ARG A 6 -0.69 20.96 35.02
N ASP A 7 0.14 21.92 35.44
CA ASP A 7 0.25 22.36 36.83
C ASP A 7 -1.02 23.04 37.34
N ASP A 8 -1.69 23.83 36.48
CA ASP A 8 -2.97 24.45 36.82
C ASP A 8 -4.06 23.40 37.02
N VAL A 9 -4.10 22.36 36.16
CA VAL A 9 -5.03 21.23 36.34
C VAL A 9 -4.75 20.47 37.64
N ALA A 10 -3.49 20.22 37.93
CA ALA A 10 -3.09 19.54 39.19
C ALA A 10 -3.50 20.32 40.43
N ARG A 11 -3.32 21.64 40.41
CA ARG A 11 -3.71 22.54 41.48
C ARG A 11 -5.21 22.56 41.73
N VAL A 12 -6.03 22.67 40.65
CA VAL A 12 -7.50 22.68 40.76
C VAL A 12 -8.04 21.30 41.16
N ALA A 13 -7.46 20.22 40.63
CA ALA A 13 -7.87 18.84 40.97
C ALA A 13 -7.38 18.37 42.37
N GLY A 14 -6.56 19.17 43.08
CA GLY A 14 -5.97 18.78 44.37
C GLY A 14 -5.09 17.53 44.29
N THR A 15 -4.23 17.46 43.25
CA THR A 15 -3.37 16.29 43.00
C THR A 15 -2.02 16.72 42.42
N SER A 16 -1.14 15.74 42.14
CA SER A 16 0.14 16.01 41.48
C SER A 16 0.04 16.00 39.95
N THR A 17 0.96 16.68 39.26
CA THR A 17 1.09 16.66 37.78
C THR A 17 1.32 15.25 37.25
N ALA A 18 1.97 14.37 38.01
CA ALA A 18 2.14 12.96 37.68
C ALA A 18 0.79 12.22 37.63
N VAL A 19 -0.10 12.46 38.58
CA VAL A 19 -1.46 11.87 38.58
C VAL A 19 -2.28 12.42 37.43
N VAL A 20 -2.22 13.72 37.14
CA VAL A 20 -2.86 14.31 35.95
C VAL A 20 -2.35 13.63 34.69
N SER A 21 -1.05 13.41 34.55
CA SER A 21 -0.46 12.69 33.42
C SER A 21 -0.98 11.25 33.33
N TYR A 22 -1.11 10.53 34.42
CA TYR A 22 -1.66 9.17 34.43
C TYR A 22 -3.12 9.13 34.03
N VAL A 23 -3.94 10.10 34.40
CA VAL A 23 -5.34 10.20 34.00
C VAL A 23 -5.46 10.47 32.51
N ILE A 24 -4.63 11.39 31.96
CA ILE A 24 -4.69 11.79 30.54
C ILE A 24 -4.17 10.67 29.62
N ASN A 25 -3.07 9.99 30.02
CA ASN A 25 -2.34 9.07 29.16
C ASN A 25 -2.62 7.59 29.47
N ASN A 26 -3.62 7.26 30.32
CA ASN A 26 -3.82 5.91 30.84
C ASN A 26 -2.52 5.27 31.34
N GLY A 27 -1.76 6.03 32.15
CA GLY A 27 -0.43 5.64 32.60
C GLY A 27 -0.41 4.33 33.41
N PRO A 28 0.81 3.79 33.70
CA PRO A 28 1.01 2.44 34.23
C PRO A 28 0.49 2.24 35.66
N ARG A 29 0.15 3.32 36.36
CA ARG A 29 -0.39 3.25 37.72
C ARG A 29 -1.87 3.55 37.75
N PRO A 30 -2.70 2.67 38.33
CA PRO A 30 -4.13 2.92 38.45
C PRO A 30 -4.36 4.17 39.33
N VAL A 31 -5.28 5.02 38.90
CA VAL A 31 -5.72 6.21 39.64
C VAL A 31 -7.10 5.93 40.23
N ALA A 32 -7.29 6.22 41.55
CA ALA A 32 -8.57 6.03 42.20
C ALA A 32 -9.70 6.75 41.45
N PRO A 33 -10.90 6.13 41.28
CA PRO A 33 -12.01 6.69 40.48
C PRO A 33 -12.36 8.14 40.87
N ALA A 34 -12.48 8.44 42.13
CA ALA A 34 -12.77 9.78 42.63
C ALA A 34 -11.69 10.81 42.27
N THR A 35 -10.40 10.42 42.23
CA THR A 35 -9.32 11.31 41.78
C THR A 35 -9.34 11.52 40.31
N ARG A 36 -9.66 10.46 39.51
CA ARG A 36 -9.83 10.55 38.07
C ARG A 36 -10.97 11.53 37.70
N GLU A 37 -12.10 11.45 38.37
CA GLU A 37 -13.22 12.37 38.16
C GLU A 37 -12.85 13.82 38.46
N ARG A 38 -12.17 14.11 39.56
CA ARG A 38 -11.70 15.47 39.87
C ARG A 38 -10.76 16.02 38.81
N VAL A 39 -9.82 15.19 38.32
CA VAL A 39 -8.90 15.61 37.25
C VAL A 39 -9.66 15.91 35.98
N LEU A 40 -10.60 15.05 35.53
CA LEU A 40 -11.41 15.27 34.34
C LEU A 40 -12.29 16.51 34.45
N ALA A 41 -12.88 16.77 35.63
CA ALA A 41 -13.64 17.98 35.91
C ALA A 41 -12.76 19.24 35.78
N ALA A 42 -11.59 19.25 36.41
CA ALA A 42 -10.62 20.35 36.29
C ALA A 42 -10.14 20.61 34.86
N ILE A 43 -9.90 19.56 34.07
CA ILE A 43 -9.56 19.67 32.65
C ILE A 43 -10.69 20.38 31.88
N LYS A 44 -11.93 19.99 32.11
CA LYS A 44 -13.11 20.57 31.47
C LYS A 44 -13.32 22.02 31.90
N GLU A 45 -13.23 22.33 33.18
CA GLU A 45 -13.39 23.66 33.74
C GLU A 45 -12.35 24.65 33.20
N LEU A 46 -11.09 24.25 33.17
CA LEU A 46 -9.98 25.09 32.70
C LEU A 46 -9.85 25.15 31.18
N GLY A 47 -10.58 24.30 30.45
CA GLY A 47 -10.39 24.14 29.02
C GLY A 47 -8.99 23.64 28.64
N TYR A 48 -8.33 22.90 29.57
CA TYR A 48 -6.99 22.40 29.34
C TYR A 48 -6.96 21.42 28.15
N ARG A 49 -6.07 21.70 27.20
CA ARG A 49 -5.77 20.79 26.10
C ARG A 49 -4.34 20.29 26.23
N PRO A 50 -4.14 18.96 26.33
CA PRO A 50 -2.80 18.39 26.37
C PRO A 50 -2.00 18.85 25.15
N ASP A 51 -0.78 19.31 25.39
CA ASP A 51 0.14 19.65 24.31
C ASP A 51 0.80 18.38 23.79
N ARG A 52 0.35 17.90 22.63
CA ARG A 52 0.86 16.68 22.01
C ARG A 52 2.32 16.81 21.59
N VAL A 53 2.78 18.03 21.27
CA VAL A 53 4.20 18.27 20.94
C VAL A 53 5.07 18.07 22.17
N ALA A 54 4.65 18.65 23.31
CA ALA A 54 5.36 18.46 24.59
C ALA A 54 5.33 16.98 25.05
N GLN A 55 4.24 16.27 24.79
CA GLN A 55 4.16 14.82 25.06
C GLN A 55 5.12 14.02 24.16
N ALA A 56 5.16 14.31 22.88
CA ALA A 56 6.07 13.68 21.92
C ALA A 56 7.54 13.94 22.29
N MET A 57 7.86 15.14 22.77
CA MET A 57 9.20 15.46 23.26
C MET A 57 9.58 14.63 24.49
N ALA A 58 8.64 14.43 25.41
CA ALA A 58 8.86 13.66 26.64
C ALA A 58 8.97 12.15 26.39
N SER A 59 8.11 11.61 25.48
CA SER A 59 8.09 10.18 25.12
C SER A 59 9.08 9.81 24.03
N ARG A 60 9.67 10.80 23.36
CA ARG A 60 10.48 10.66 22.14
C ARG A 60 9.75 10.01 20.96
N ARG A 61 8.42 9.87 21.02
CA ARG A 61 7.57 9.27 19.97
C ARG A 61 6.25 10.04 19.87
N THR A 62 5.70 10.09 18.67
CA THR A 62 4.37 10.64 18.41
C THR A 62 3.35 9.52 18.20
N ASP A 63 2.05 9.87 18.26
CA ASP A 63 0.97 8.97 17.85
C ASP A 63 0.73 9.02 16.35
N LEU A 64 1.79 9.25 15.56
CA LEU A 64 1.74 9.37 14.11
C LEU A 64 2.42 8.16 13.46
N ILE A 65 1.84 7.68 12.37
CA ILE A 65 2.45 6.75 11.40
C ILE A 65 2.60 7.53 10.11
N GLY A 66 3.78 7.47 9.48
CA GLY A 66 3.99 7.97 8.12
C GLY A 66 3.58 6.92 7.11
N LEU A 67 2.79 7.32 6.11
CA LEU A 67 2.44 6.50 4.95
C LEU A 67 2.87 7.22 3.69
N VAL A 68 3.74 6.63 2.89
CA VAL A 68 4.09 7.16 1.56
C VAL A 68 3.44 6.28 0.51
N VAL A 69 2.72 6.92 -0.42
CA VAL A 69 2.06 6.27 -1.56
C VAL A 69 2.57 6.85 -2.87
N PRO A 70 2.56 6.09 -3.97
CA PRO A 70 3.03 6.58 -5.27
C PRO A 70 2.12 7.65 -5.85
N ASP A 71 0.81 7.39 -5.92
CA ASP A 71 -0.17 8.33 -6.46
C ASP A 71 -1.53 8.17 -5.77
N ALA A 72 -1.84 9.06 -4.83
CA ALA A 72 -3.09 9.06 -4.07
C ALA A 72 -4.35 9.30 -4.93
N ARG A 73 -4.20 9.65 -6.22
CA ARG A 73 -5.34 9.79 -7.16
C ARG A 73 -5.78 8.45 -7.73
N GLN A 74 -4.91 7.44 -7.70
CA GLN A 74 -5.25 6.09 -8.16
C GLN A 74 -6.11 5.38 -7.12
N PRO A 75 -7.26 4.80 -7.51
CA PRO A 75 -8.21 4.18 -6.59
C PRO A 75 -7.59 3.13 -5.67
N PHE A 76 -6.71 2.28 -6.19
CA PHE A 76 -6.00 1.27 -5.39
C PHE A 76 -5.24 1.87 -4.21
N PHE A 77 -4.42 2.90 -4.46
CA PHE A 77 -3.63 3.53 -3.39
C PHE A 77 -4.50 4.35 -2.44
N ALA A 78 -5.57 4.96 -2.94
CA ALA A 78 -6.54 5.67 -2.11
C ALA A 78 -7.27 4.71 -1.15
N GLU A 79 -7.74 3.56 -1.64
CA GLU A 79 -8.39 2.54 -0.83
C GLU A 79 -7.43 1.89 0.17
N MET A 80 -6.18 1.65 -0.22
CA MET A 80 -5.15 1.13 0.67
C MET A 80 -4.80 2.14 1.78
N ALA A 81 -4.65 3.42 1.44
CA ALA A 81 -4.42 4.47 2.43
C ALA A 81 -5.58 4.59 3.42
N HIS A 82 -6.82 4.47 2.96
CA HIS A 82 -8.00 4.44 3.83
C HIS A 82 -8.00 3.20 4.76
N ALA A 83 -7.64 2.02 4.25
CA ALA A 83 -7.55 0.82 5.07
C ALA A 83 -6.46 0.94 6.16
N VAL A 84 -5.30 1.50 5.80
CA VAL A 84 -4.20 1.79 6.76
C VAL A 84 -4.65 2.81 7.81
N GLU A 85 -5.34 3.87 7.40
CA GLU A 85 -5.88 4.89 8.33
C GLU A 85 -6.83 4.26 9.36
N ARG A 86 -7.79 3.44 8.91
CA ARG A 86 -8.70 2.72 9.79
C ARG A 86 -7.97 1.81 10.76
N ALA A 87 -7.04 0.99 10.26
CA ALA A 87 -6.24 0.09 11.11
C ALA A 87 -5.40 0.86 12.14
N ALA A 88 -4.84 2.02 11.76
CA ALA A 88 -4.10 2.90 12.66
C ALA A 88 -5.00 3.53 13.72
N ALA A 89 -6.19 3.99 13.34
CA ALA A 89 -7.18 4.59 14.25
C ALA A 89 -7.60 3.59 15.34
N GLU A 90 -7.78 2.30 15.00
CA GLU A 90 -8.06 1.23 15.98
C GLU A 90 -6.93 1.06 17.02
N ARG A 91 -5.71 1.48 16.69
CA ARG A 91 -4.53 1.49 17.59
C ARG A 91 -4.28 2.86 18.25
N GLY A 92 -5.24 3.80 18.11
CA GLY A 92 -5.10 5.18 18.62
C GLY A 92 -4.02 6.00 17.92
N LYS A 93 -3.68 5.65 16.68
CA LYS A 93 -2.70 6.34 15.84
C LYS A 93 -3.38 7.16 14.75
N MET A 94 -2.70 8.19 14.28
CA MET A 94 -3.08 8.98 13.11
C MET A 94 -2.06 8.75 11.99
N VAL A 95 -2.52 8.83 10.73
CA VAL A 95 -1.67 8.63 9.55
C VAL A 95 -1.37 9.98 8.90
N LEU A 96 -0.09 10.22 8.61
CA LEU A 96 0.37 11.29 7.72
C LEU A 96 0.64 10.68 6.35
N VAL A 97 -0.02 11.19 5.31
CA VAL A 97 0.15 10.67 3.94
C VAL A 97 1.08 11.58 3.15
N GLY A 98 2.11 10.99 2.52
CA GLY A 98 2.97 11.60 1.53
C GLY A 98 2.71 11.00 0.16
N ASN A 99 2.70 11.83 -0.90
CA ASN A 99 2.49 11.40 -2.27
C ASN A 99 3.76 11.59 -3.09
N SER A 100 4.42 10.49 -3.47
CA SER A 100 5.74 10.54 -4.12
C SER A 100 5.67 10.81 -5.63
N ASP A 101 4.52 10.66 -6.29
CA ASP A 101 4.36 10.74 -7.74
C ASP A 101 5.37 9.84 -8.50
N TYR A 102 5.72 8.69 -7.94
CA TYR A 102 6.76 7.77 -8.47
C TYR A 102 8.16 8.42 -8.58
N LEU A 103 8.44 9.51 -7.84
CA LEU A 103 9.70 10.22 -7.85
C LEU A 103 10.50 9.94 -6.58
N ASP A 104 11.71 9.38 -6.73
CA ASP A 104 12.62 9.08 -5.62
C ASP A 104 12.89 10.30 -4.72
N GLU A 105 13.11 11.46 -5.32
CA GLU A 105 13.36 12.70 -4.57
C GLU A 105 12.19 13.08 -3.65
N ARG A 106 10.95 12.86 -4.09
CA ARG A 106 9.76 13.11 -3.29
C ARG A 106 9.59 12.07 -2.20
N GLU A 107 9.88 10.79 -2.49
CA GLU A 107 9.87 9.73 -1.49
C GLU A 107 10.84 10.07 -0.36
N VAL A 108 12.10 10.37 -0.69
CA VAL A 108 13.13 10.79 0.27
C VAL A 108 12.71 12.04 1.04
N HIS A 109 12.08 13.02 0.38
CA HIS A 109 11.56 14.23 1.04
C HIS A 109 10.54 13.89 2.12
N TYR A 110 9.54 13.04 1.83
CA TYR A 110 8.54 12.63 2.83
C TYR A 110 9.14 11.77 3.94
N LEU A 111 10.08 10.88 3.61
CA LEU A 111 10.79 10.10 4.62
C LEU A 111 11.48 11.02 5.62
N ARG A 112 12.30 11.98 5.17
CA ARG A 112 12.97 12.95 6.03
C ARG A 112 11.99 13.76 6.87
N ALA A 113 10.91 14.23 6.26
CA ALA A 113 9.90 15.02 6.95
C ALA A 113 9.22 14.21 8.08
N PHE A 114 8.80 12.99 7.81
CA PHE A 114 8.14 12.12 8.80
C PHE A 114 9.10 11.68 9.90
N LEU A 115 10.33 11.32 9.55
CA LEU A 115 11.38 10.98 10.52
C LEU A 115 11.70 12.18 11.43
N GLY A 116 11.80 13.37 10.86
CA GLY A 116 11.97 14.62 11.61
C GLY A 116 10.82 14.90 12.58
N MET A 117 9.58 14.50 12.23
CA MET A 117 8.41 14.56 13.11
C MET A 117 8.36 13.44 14.16
N ARG A 118 9.32 12.49 14.15
CA ARG A 118 9.39 11.35 15.06
C ARG A 118 8.14 10.48 15.03
N VAL A 119 7.67 10.13 13.84
CA VAL A 119 6.58 9.18 13.68
C VAL A 119 6.90 7.85 14.37
N SER A 120 5.88 7.12 14.81
CA SER A 120 6.03 5.81 15.45
C SER A 120 6.63 4.76 14.52
N GLY A 121 6.49 4.95 13.21
CA GLY A 121 7.06 4.16 12.14
C GLY A 121 6.53 4.60 10.78
N LEU A 122 7.03 3.98 9.72
CA LEU A 122 6.74 4.30 8.33
C LEU A 122 6.16 3.08 7.62
N ILE A 123 5.15 3.30 6.81
CA ILE A 123 4.64 2.33 5.84
C ILE A 123 4.91 2.91 4.45
N LEU A 124 5.63 2.16 3.62
CA LEU A 124 5.95 2.56 2.26
C LEU A 124 5.21 1.67 1.28
N ILE A 125 4.29 2.27 0.53
CA ILE A 125 3.70 1.67 -0.67
C ILE A 125 4.44 2.31 -1.84
N SER A 126 5.55 1.74 -2.23
CA SER A 126 6.40 2.35 -3.26
C SER A 126 6.83 1.31 -4.30
N ALA A 127 7.38 1.79 -5.39
CA ALA A 127 8.05 0.95 -6.37
C ALA A 127 9.37 0.31 -5.84
N GLY A 128 9.66 0.50 -4.58
CA GLY A 128 10.85 0.12 -3.82
C GLY A 128 11.63 1.35 -3.42
N PRO A 129 12.11 1.42 -2.16
CA PRO A 129 12.91 2.54 -1.75
C PRO A 129 14.16 2.62 -2.63
N SER A 130 14.46 3.82 -3.12
CA SER A 130 15.73 4.09 -3.78
C SER A 130 16.90 3.87 -2.81
N GLU A 131 18.12 3.75 -3.31
CA GLU A 131 19.32 3.69 -2.44
C GLU A 131 19.38 4.88 -1.48
N HIS A 132 18.92 6.05 -1.92
CA HIS A 132 18.83 7.24 -1.08
C HIS A 132 17.79 7.09 0.03
N ALA A 133 16.62 6.52 -0.26
CA ALA A 133 15.59 6.25 0.73
C ALA A 133 16.07 5.23 1.76
N ALA A 134 16.72 4.15 1.32
CA ALA A 134 17.31 3.14 2.20
C ALA A 134 18.36 3.77 3.14
N THR A 135 19.23 4.65 2.62
CA THR A 135 20.22 5.37 3.43
C THR A 135 19.57 6.23 4.52
N GLU A 136 18.48 6.93 4.21
CA GLU A 136 17.75 7.73 5.20
C GLU A 136 17.09 6.85 6.27
N ILE A 137 16.48 5.74 5.87
CA ILE A 137 15.86 4.77 6.79
C ILE A 137 16.90 4.27 7.80
N ASP A 138 18.07 3.85 7.33
CA ASP A 138 19.16 3.35 8.16
C ASP A 138 19.71 4.43 9.10
N ALA A 139 19.88 5.66 8.60
CA ALA A 139 20.44 6.77 9.39
C ALA A 139 19.58 7.15 10.59
N TRP A 140 18.26 6.94 10.52
CA TRP A 140 17.31 7.32 11.57
C TRP A 140 16.90 6.16 12.48
N ASP A 141 17.40 4.93 12.28
CA ASP A 141 16.94 3.72 12.98
C ASP A 141 15.39 3.62 12.96
N ALA A 142 14.82 3.88 11.80
CA ALA A 142 13.39 3.97 11.61
C ALA A 142 12.77 2.59 11.39
N ARG A 143 11.59 2.37 11.98
CA ARG A 143 10.79 1.20 11.64
C ARG A 143 10.05 1.44 10.33
N VAL A 144 10.32 0.59 9.36
CA VAL A 144 9.69 0.65 8.05
C VAL A 144 9.06 -0.68 7.73
N VAL A 145 7.84 -0.63 7.22
CA VAL A 145 7.13 -1.76 6.63
C VAL A 145 6.88 -1.44 5.16
N LEU A 146 7.38 -2.29 4.28
CA LEU A 146 7.07 -2.20 2.87
C LEU A 146 5.72 -2.85 2.60
N MET A 147 4.89 -2.21 1.80
CA MET A 147 3.65 -2.79 1.31
C MET A 147 3.66 -2.84 -0.21
N HIS A 148 2.99 -3.85 -0.76
CA HIS A 148 2.78 -4.03 -2.19
C HIS A 148 4.03 -4.50 -2.95
N ARG A 149 5.22 -4.10 -2.55
CA ARG A 149 6.48 -4.51 -3.17
C ARG A 149 7.54 -4.87 -2.15
N ARG A 150 8.40 -5.83 -2.50
CA ARG A 150 9.60 -6.19 -1.76
C ARG A 150 10.85 -5.96 -2.62
N PRO A 151 11.74 -5.02 -2.27
CA PRO A 151 13.06 -4.94 -2.89
C PRO A 151 13.96 -6.09 -2.42
N GLU A 152 14.77 -6.64 -3.32
CA GLU A 152 15.66 -7.78 -3.04
C GLU A 152 16.80 -7.44 -2.05
N ALA A 153 17.14 -6.17 -1.90
CA ALA A 153 18.34 -5.72 -1.20
C ALA A 153 18.15 -5.41 0.30
N ILE A 154 16.95 -5.45 0.84
CA ILE A 154 16.66 -5.02 2.21
C ILE A 154 16.05 -6.19 2.98
N ASP A 155 16.67 -6.56 4.12
CA ASP A 155 16.14 -7.54 5.09
C ASP A 155 14.89 -7.00 5.82
N ASP A 156 13.96 -6.42 5.08
CA ASP A 156 12.88 -5.63 5.63
C ASP A 156 11.62 -6.43 5.93
N VAL A 157 10.82 -5.83 6.79
CA VAL A 157 9.48 -6.29 7.09
C VAL A 157 8.56 -5.88 5.96
N ALA A 158 7.88 -6.83 5.33
CA ALA A 158 7.01 -6.56 4.20
C ALA A 158 5.65 -7.24 4.31
N VAL A 159 4.63 -6.58 3.76
CA VAL A 159 3.30 -7.12 3.50
C VAL A 159 3.10 -7.09 2.00
N VAL A 160 3.05 -8.25 1.38
CA VAL A 160 2.99 -8.42 -0.08
C VAL A 160 1.79 -9.24 -0.51
N LEU A 161 1.43 -9.13 -1.76
CA LEU A 161 0.39 -9.92 -2.41
C LEU A 161 1.05 -11.04 -3.23
N ASP A 162 0.30 -12.08 -3.55
CA ASP A 162 0.66 -13.06 -4.57
C ASP A 162 0.29 -12.51 -5.96
N ASP A 163 1.09 -11.55 -6.45
CA ASP A 163 0.83 -10.85 -7.71
C ASP A 163 0.95 -11.78 -8.91
N VAL A 164 2.01 -12.61 -8.93
CA VAL A 164 2.23 -13.61 -9.99
C VAL A 164 1.08 -14.61 -10.06
N GLY A 165 0.70 -15.19 -8.90
CA GLY A 165 -0.40 -16.14 -8.83
C GLY A 165 -1.73 -15.54 -9.23
N GLY A 166 -2.00 -14.30 -8.80
CA GLY A 166 -3.22 -13.56 -9.15
C GLY A 166 -3.35 -13.30 -10.66
N ALA A 167 -2.30 -12.80 -11.29
CA ALA A 167 -2.28 -12.57 -12.74
C ALA A 167 -2.39 -13.87 -13.55
N GLN A 168 -1.76 -14.94 -13.05
CA GLN A 168 -1.88 -16.27 -13.64
C GLN A 168 -3.33 -16.79 -13.56
N LEU A 169 -4.04 -16.57 -12.42
CA LEU A 169 -5.45 -16.93 -12.27
C LEU A 169 -6.34 -16.20 -13.28
N ALA A 170 -6.20 -14.86 -13.40
CA ALA A 170 -6.98 -14.06 -14.34
C ALA A 170 -6.74 -14.48 -15.79
N THR A 171 -5.48 -14.67 -16.15
CA THR A 171 -5.10 -15.07 -17.53
C THR A 171 -5.61 -16.47 -17.86
N ARG A 172 -5.46 -17.43 -16.96
CA ARG A 172 -5.98 -18.79 -17.14
C ARG A 172 -7.50 -18.79 -17.31
N HIS A 173 -8.20 -18.02 -16.49
CA HIS A 173 -9.64 -17.86 -16.59
C HIS A 173 -10.08 -17.38 -17.98
N LEU A 174 -9.42 -16.37 -18.55
CA LEU A 174 -9.70 -15.90 -19.91
C LEU A 174 -9.40 -17.00 -20.95
N LEU A 175 -8.31 -17.75 -20.80
CA LEU A 175 -7.98 -18.86 -21.72
C LEU A 175 -9.01 -19.99 -21.66
N GLU A 176 -9.58 -20.29 -20.49
CA GLU A 176 -10.63 -21.29 -20.29
C GLU A 176 -11.95 -20.93 -21.01
N HIS A 177 -12.16 -19.64 -21.33
CA HIS A 177 -13.26 -19.20 -22.18
C HIS A 177 -13.03 -19.44 -23.70
N GLY A 178 -11.93 -20.11 -24.06
CA GLY A 178 -11.65 -20.54 -25.43
C GLY A 178 -10.94 -19.52 -26.30
N HIS A 179 -10.41 -18.43 -25.73
CA HIS A 179 -9.63 -17.47 -26.48
C HIS A 179 -8.32 -18.10 -27.00
N ALA A 180 -7.97 -17.80 -28.27
CA ALA A 180 -6.76 -18.34 -28.88
C ALA A 180 -5.48 -17.90 -28.11
N TYR A 181 -5.50 -16.71 -27.58
CA TYR A 181 -4.50 -16.12 -26.71
C TYR A 181 -5.12 -14.99 -25.89
N VAL A 182 -4.46 -14.60 -24.81
CA VAL A 182 -4.78 -13.42 -24.02
C VAL A 182 -3.65 -12.40 -24.22
N ALA A 183 -3.98 -11.19 -24.66
CA ALA A 183 -3.03 -10.09 -24.68
C ALA A 183 -2.89 -9.51 -23.27
N CYS A 184 -1.72 -8.91 -22.98
CA CYS A 184 -1.47 -8.24 -21.72
C CYS A 184 -1.25 -6.74 -21.94
N LEU A 185 -1.91 -5.92 -21.15
CA LEU A 185 -1.62 -4.50 -21.04
C LEU A 185 -0.85 -4.29 -19.73
N GLY A 186 0.48 -4.19 -19.84
CA GLY A 186 1.41 -4.04 -18.72
C GLY A 186 1.87 -2.60 -18.48
N GLY A 187 2.97 -2.44 -17.75
CA GLY A 187 3.60 -1.15 -17.53
C GLY A 187 4.36 -0.61 -18.72
N THR A 188 5.01 0.54 -18.56
CA THR A 188 5.87 1.16 -19.56
C THR A 188 7.30 0.60 -19.45
N GLU A 189 8.17 0.90 -20.46
CA GLU A 189 9.59 0.51 -20.45
C GLU A 189 10.38 1.06 -19.25
N THR A 190 9.90 2.16 -18.66
CA THR A 190 10.49 2.79 -17.47
C THR A 190 10.02 2.14 -16.16
N THR A 191 9.11 1.16 -16.25
CA THR A 191 8.68 0.41 -15.05
C THR A 191 9.86 -0.32 -14.44
N PRO A 192 10.12 -0.18 -13.13
CA PRO A 192 11.27 -0.78 -12.47
C PRO A 192 11.31 -2.30 -12.65
N LYS A 193 12.51 -2.84 -12.69
CA LYS A 193 12.76 -4.29 -12.85
C LYS A 193 12.68 -4.98 -11.49
N HIS A 194 12.21 -6.22 -11.46
CA HIS A 194 12.09 -7.14 -10.32
C HIS A 194 11.43 -6.60 -9.03
N GLY A 195 10.45 -7.33 -8.55
CA GLY A 195 9.67 -6.97 -7.34
C GLY A 195 8.72 -5.79 -7.54
N ASP A 196 8.54 -5.29 -8.75
CA ASP A 196 7.44 -4.38 -9.11
C ASP A 196 6.20 -5.24 -9.37
N PRO A 197 5.07 -4.98 -8.69
CA PRO A 197 3.84 -5.72 -8.87
C PRO A 197 3.42 -5.87 -10.33
N VAL A 198 3.63 -4.84 -11.15
CA VAL A 198 3.30 -4.93 -12.58
C VAL A 198 4.22 -5.88 -13.34
N THR A 199 5.51 -5.93 -12.99
CA THR A 199 6.42 -6.95 -13.54
C THR A 199 5.95 -8.34 -13.14
N ASP A 200 5.51 -8.53 -11.90
CA ASP A 200 4.96 -9.78 -11.39
C ASP A 200 3.63 -10.13 -12.07
N HIS A 201 2.77 -9.14 -12.38
CA HIS A 201 1.56 -9.35 -13.17
C HIS A 201 1.88 -9.83 -14.59
N VAL A 202 2.84 -9.21 -15.26
CA VAL A 202 3.31 -9.63 -16.60
C VAL A 202 3.91 -11.04 -16.55
N GLU A 203 4.66 -11.36 -15.51
CA GLU A 203 5.22 -12.70 -15.30
C GLU A 203 4.10 -13.75 -15.13
N GLY A 204 3.10 -13.47 -14.30
CA GLY A 204 1.95 -14.36 -14.08
C GLY A 204 1.16 -14.62 -15.37
N TRP A 205 0.91 -13.56 -16.15
CA TRP A 205 0.32 -13.68 -17.47
C TRP A 205 1.16 -14.56 -18.40
N ALA A 206 2.47 -14.31 -18.48
CA ALA A 206 3.36 -15.06 -19.37
C ALA A 206 3.44 -16.54 -18.96
N ARG A 207 3.43 -16.86 -17.67
CA ARG A 207 3.37 -18.24 -17.15
C ARG A 207 2.10 -18.95 -17.59
N ALA A 208 0.93 -18.31 -17.41
CA ALA A 208 -0.35 -18.90 -17.82
C ALA A 208 -0.41 -19.16 -19.34
N MET A 209 0.05 -18.21 -20.16
CA MET A 209 0.16 -18.37 -21.60
C MET A 209 1.05 -19.56 -21.97
N LYS A 210 2.23 -19.66 -21.38
CA LYS A 210 3.20 -20.72 -21.62
C LYS A 210 2.63 -22.10 -21.21
N GLU A 211 2.01 -22.20 -20.04
CA GLU A 211 1.36 -23.43 -19.56
C GLU A 211 0.26 -23.92 -20.51
N ALA A 212 -0.46 -22.99 -21.15
CA ALA A 212 -1.46 -23.29 -22.18
C ALA A 212 -0.87 -23.52 -23.57
N GLY A 213 0.46 -23.57 -23.73
CA GLY A 213 1.13 -23.74 -25.03
C GLY A 213 0.97 -22.56 -25.97
N LYS A 214 0.73 -21.35 -25.46
CA LYS A 214 0.49 -20.14 -26.25
C LYS A 214 1.74 -19.23 -26.26
N SER A 215 1.99 -18.56 -27.40
CA SER A 215 3.07 -17.57 -27.51
C SER A 215 2.70 -16.25 -26.83
N VAL A 216 3.68 -15.62 -26.22
CA VAL A 216 3.60 -14.26 -25.65
C VAL A 216 4.15 -13.19 -26.61
N GLU A 217 4.81 -13.62 -27.70
CA GLU A 217 5.47 -12.71 -28.64
C GLU A 217 4.44 -11.81 -29.33
N GLY A 218 4.68 -10.49 -29.29
CA GLY A 218 3.78 -9.48 -29.83
C GLY A 218 2.44 -9.35 -29.09
N ARG A 219 2.32 -9.90 -27.85
CA ARG A 219 1.07 -9.90 -27.07
C ARG A 219 1.13 -9.02 -25.82
N LEU A 220 2.29 -8.47 -25.50
CA LEU A 220 2.47 -7.50 -24.42
C LEU A 220 2.43 -6.08 -24.99
N PHE A 221 1.50 -5.28 -24.52
CA PHE A 221 1.33 -3.88 -24.87
C PHE A 221 1.67 -3.02 -23.66
N GLN A 222 2.27 -1.87 -23.89
CA GLN A 222 2.69 -0.95 -22.83
C GLN A 222 1.68 0.17 -22.64
N SER A 223 1.36 0.49 -21.40
CA SER A 223 0.48 1.59 -21.04
C SER A 223 0.84 2.14 -19.67
N PRO A 224 0.75 3.45 -19.46
CA PRO A 224 0.79 4.03 -18.11
C PRO A 224 -0.33 3.49 -17.21
N PHE A 225 -0.14 3.58 -15.89
CA PHE A 225 -1.10 3.07 -14.90
C PHE A 225 -2.27 4.02 -14.65
N ASN A 226 -2.84 4.60 -15.69
CA ASN A 226 -4.00 5.47 -15.58
C ASN A 226 -4.99 5.27 -16.73
N ARG A 227 -6.27 5.40 -16.42
CA ARG A 227 -7.37 5.16 -17.36
C ARG A 227 -7.39 6.09 -18.58
N TYR A 228 -6.87 7.31 -18.45
CA TYR A 228 -6.94 8.31 -19.54
C TYR A 228 -5.96 8.01 -20.66
N ASP A 229 -4.71 7.73 -20.31
CA ASP A 229 -3.70 7.37 -21.30
C ASP A 229 -3.98 5.97 -21.87
N THR A 230 -4.39 5.04 -21.01
CA THR A 230 -4.79 3.69 -21.43
C THR A 230 -5.97 3.75 -22.40
N TYR A 231 -6.98 4.59 -22.17
CA TYR A 231 -8.08 4.75 -23.12
C TYR A 231 -7.59 5.14 -24.51
N ARG A 232 -6.64 6.08 -24.62
CA ARG A 232 -6.07 6.50 -25.90
C ARG A 232 -5.31 5.37 -26.59
N ILE A 233 -4.46 4.67 -25.85
CA ILE A 233 -3.71 3.52 -26.36
C ILE A 233 -4.66 2.39 -26.79
N ALA A 234 -5.71 2.15 -26.01
CA ALA A 234 -6.69 1.12 -26.30
C ALA A 234 -7.54 1.43 -27.55
N LEU A 235 -7.83 2.71 -27.87
CA LEU A 235 -8.46 3.08 -29.13
C LEU A 235 -7.63 2.61 -30.33
N ASP A 236 -6.32 2.85 -30.31
CA ASP A 236 -5.42 2.45 -31.38
C ASP A 236 -5.30 0.91 -31.44
N LEU A 237 -5.10 0.25 -30.31
CA LEU A 237 -4.97 -1.21 -30.21
C LEU A 237 -6.23 -1.93 -30.72
N LEU A 238 -7.41 -1.45 -30.33
CA LEU A 238 -8.68 -2.12 -30.64
C LEU A 238 -9.24 -1.77 -32.03
N SER A 239 -8.75 -0.71 -32.66
CA SER A 239 -9.10 -0.35 -34.06
C SER A 239 -8.30 -1.13 -35.11
N GLY A 240 -7.23 -1.81 -34.70
CA GLY A 240 -6.36 -2.58 -35.57
C GLY A 240 -7.02 -3.87 -36.10
N PRO A 241 -6.53 -4.40 -37.24
CA PRO A 241 -7.06 -5.65 -37.83
C PRO A 241 -6.77 -6.88 -36.94
N ASP A 242 -5.68 -6.84 -36.14
CA ASP A 242 -5.23 -7.93 -35.29
C ASP A 242 -5.62 -7.70 -33.82
N ARG A 243 -6.77 -7.02 -33.60
CA ARG A 243 -7.22 -6.74 -32.22
C ARG A 243 -7.36 -8.03 -31.40
N PRO A 244 -6.94 -8.02 -30.10
CA PRO A 244 -7.13 -9.17 -29.22
C PRO A 244 -8.63 -9.42 -28.94
N THR A 245 -9.00 -10.68 -28.75
CA THR A 245 -10.35 -11.07 -28.28
C THR A 245 -10.39 -11.24 -26.76
N ALA A 246 -9.25 -11.26 -26.11
CA ALA A 246 -9.13 -11.24 -24.64
C ALA A 246 -7.93 -10.40 -24.20
N LEU A 247 -8.12 -9.59 -23.17
CA LEU A 247 -7.12 -8.67 -22.66
C LEU A 247 -7.07 -8.77 -21.11
N PHE A 248 -5.89 -9.07 -20.59
CA PHE A 248 -5.55 -8.90 -19.18
C PHE A 248 -4.88 -7.55 -19.00
N CYS A 249 -5.41 -6.70 -18.12
CA CYS A 249 -4.85 -5.42 -17.75
C CYS A 249 -4.18 -5.55 -16.39
N ALA A 250 -2.94 -5.06 -16.25
CA ALA A 250 -2.18 -5.16 -15.01
C ALA A 250 -2.78 -4.35 -13.85
N THR A 251 -3.71 -3.42 -14.14
CA THR A 251 -4.49 -2.70 -13.13
C THR A 251 -5.93 -2.51 -13.58
N ASP A 252 -6.85 -2.35 -12.62
CA ASP A 252 -8.25 -2.02 -12.92
C ASP A 252 -8.38 -0.64 -13.58
N ASP A 253 -7.50 0.30 -13.23
CA ASP A 253 -7.52 1.62 -13.83
C ASP A 253 -7.22 1.57 -15.32
N GLN A 254 -6.30 0.71 -15.75
CA GLN A 254 -6.08 0.40 -17.17
C GLN A 254 -7.30 -0.29 -17.79
N ALA A 255 -7.86 -1.30 -17.13
CA ALA A 255 -9.02 -2.03 -17.63
C ALA A 255 -10.24 -1.11 -17.85
N ILE A 256 -10.48 -0.16 -16.97
CA ILE A 256 -11.52 0.88 -17.12
C ILE A 256 -11.29 1.70 -18.40
N GLY A 257 -10.03 2.07 -18.67
CA GLY A 257 -9.66 2.76 -19.91
C GLY A 257 -9.97 1.92 -21.16
N VAL A 258 -9.66 0.63 -21.12
CA VAL A 258 -9.97 -0.34 -22.20
C VAL A 258 -11.47 -0.46 -22.42
N LEU A 259 -12.25 -0.64 -21.35
CA LEU A 259 -13.73 -0.74 -21.45
C LEU A 259 -14.33 0.53 -22.06
N ARG A 260 -13.80 1.70 -21.72
CA ARG A 260 -14.25 2.97 -22.32
C ARG A 260 -13.94 3.05 -23.81
N ALA A 261 -12.75 2.60 -24.24
CA ALA A 261 -12.36 2.55 -25.65
C ALA A 261 -13.22 1.55 -26.44
N ALA A 262 -13.43 0.35 -25.89
CA ALA A 262 -14.27 -0.68 -26.52
C ALA A 262 -15.69 -0.14 -26.77
N ARG A 263 -16.28 0.52 -25.76
CA ARG A 263 -17.62 1.12 -25.89
C ARG A 263 -17.69 2.19 -26.99
N GLU A 264 -16.65 3.03 -27.11
CA GLU A 264 -16.59 4.07 -28.13
C GLU A 264 -16.49 3.49 -29.53
N LEU A 265 -15.74 2.40 -29.70
CA LEU A 265 -15.58 1.67 -30.94
C LEU A 265 -16.77 0.74 -31.29
N GLY A 266 -17.77 0.65 -30.38
CA GLY A 266 -18.90 -0.24 -30.55
C GLY A 266 -18.56 -1.73 -30.42
N ILE A 267 -17.44 -2.06 -29.75
CA ILE A 267 -17.00 -3.45 -29.52
C ILE A 267 -17.78 -4.01 -28.33
N ASP A 268 -18.43 -5.14 -28.53
CA ASP A 268 -19.17 -5.83 -27.49
C ASP A 268 -18.23 -6.48 -26.46
N VAL A 269 -18.40 -6.12 -25.19
CA VAL A 269 -17.70 -6.74 -24.06
C VAL A 269 -18.76 -7.49 -23.24
N PRO A 270 -18.66 -8.81 -23.11
CA PRO A 270 -17.52 -9.67 -23.46
C PRO A 270 -17.57 -10.36 -24.84
N GLY A 271 -18.59 -10.16 -25.66
CA GLY A 271 -18.85 -10.98 -26.85
C GLY A 271 -17.75 -10.93 -27.89
N GLU A 272 -17.13 -9.77 -28.11
CA GLU A 272 -16.03 -9.58 -29.05
C GLU A 272 -14.66 -9.35 -28.34
N LEU A 273 -14.70 -8.85 -27.11
CA LEU A 273 -13.51 -8.61 -26.29
C LEU A 273 -13.77 -8.97 -24.82
N ALA A 274 -13.15 -10.00 -24.32
CA ALA A 274 -13.13 -10.29 -22.90
C ALA A 274 -12.05 -9.46 -22.19
N VAL A 275 -12.36 -8.90 -21.01
CA VAL A 275 -11.43 -8.06 -20.23
C VAL A 275 -11.36 -8.54 -18.81
N ALA A 276 -10.14 -8.66 -18.27
CA ALA A 276 -9.88 -8.84 -16.86
C ALA A 276 -8.86 -7.81 -16.37
N GLY A 277 -9.05 -7.33 -15.13
CA GLY A 277 -8.18 -6.38 -14.46
C GLY A 277 -7.43 -6.99 -13.28
N PHE A 278 -6.83 -6.12 -12.49
CA PHE A 278 -6.15 -6.43 -11.23
C PHE A 278 -6.37 -5.26 -10.26
N ASP A 279 -6.57 -5.53 -8.99
CA ASP A 279 -6.74 -4.66 -7.81
C ASP A 279 -8.10 -4.83 -7.11
N ASP A 280 -9.18 -5.13 -7.81
CA ASP A 280 -10.56 -5.12 -7.30
C ASP A 280 -10.96 -3.80 -6.64
N VAL A 281 -10.69 -2.68 -7.32
CA VAL A 281 -11.16 -1.37 -6.87
C VAL A 281 -12.69 -1.28 -6.93
N LYS A 282 -13.30 -0.45 -6.11
CA LYS A 282 -14.77 -0.32 -6.04
C LYS A 282 -15.41 0.03 -7.37
N GLU A 283 -14.72 0.83 -8.18
CA GLU A 283 -15.16 1.22 -9.52
C GLU A 283 -15.29 0.04 -10.46
N ALA A 284 -14.51 -1.04 -10.28
CA ALA A 284 -14.57 -2.24 -11.10
C ALA A 284 -15.97 -2.89 -11.10
N ALA A 285 -16.69 -2.81 -9.98
CA ALA A 285 -18.07 -3.31 -9.87
C ALA A 285 -19.11 -2.40 -10.56
N LEU A 286 -18.72 -1.15 -10.85
CA LEU A 286 -19.61 -0.11 -11.40
C LEU A 286 -19.38 0.15 -12.89
N THR A 287 -18.42 -0.54 -13.53
CA THR A 287 -18.24 -0.46 -14.98
C THR A 287 -19.40 -1.13 -15.71
N ASP A 288 -19.52 -0.86 -17.01
CA ASP A 288 -20.50 -1.50 -17.88
C ASP A 288 -19.80 -2.13 -19.08
N PRO A 289 -19.67 -3.50 -19.10
CA PRO A 289 -20.08 -4.46 -18.06
C PRO A 289 -19.20 -4.38 -16.79
N PRO A 290 -19.70 -4.88 -15.62
CA PRO A 290 -18.89 -4.99 -14.41
C PRO A 290 -17.61 -5.81 -14.65
N LEU A 291 -16.46 -5.25 -14.21
CA LEU A 291 -15.13 -5.76 -14.52
C LEU A 291 -14.77 -6.99 -13.65
N THR A 292 -14.44 -8.10 -14.30
CA THR A 292 -13.74 -9.24 -13.70
C THR A 292 -12.33 -8.82 -13.39
N THR A 293 -11.85 -9.10 -12.16
CA THR A 293 -10.56 -8.61 -11.69
C THR A 293 -9.96 -9.55 -10.65
N VAL A 294 -8.72 -9.29 -10.25
CA VAL A 294 -8.06 -9.96 -9.14
C VAL A 294 -8.12 -9.07 -7.91
N GLY A 295 -8.60 -9.61 -6.81
CA GLY A 295 -8.69 -8.90 -5.55
C GLY A 295 -7.84 -9.52 -4.44
N SER A 296 -7.72 -8.77 -3.34
CA SER A 296 -7.01 -9.18 -2.14
C SER A 296 -7.71 -8.69 -0.87
N ASP A 297 -7.33 -9.26 0.28
CA ASP A 297 -7.77 -8.76 1.59
C ASP A 297 -6.97 -7.51 1.98
N ARG A 298 -7.36 -6.35 1.43
CA ARG A 298 -6.72 -5.05 1.71
C ARG A 298 -6.80 -4.65 3.19
N GLU A 299 -7.93 -4.93 3.84
CA GLU A 299 -8.11 -4.66 5.27
C GLU A 299 -7.14 -5.49 6.11
N GLY A 300 -7.01 -6.78 5.81
CA GLY A 300 -6.04 -7.67 6.47
C GLY A 300 -4.60 -7.25 6.22
N MET A 301 -4.26 -6.85 4.98
CA MET A 301 -2.93 -6.34 4.64
C MET A 301 -2.60 -5.06 5.42
N ALA A 302 -3.52 -4.09 5.44
CA ALA A 302 -3.36 -2.83 6.18
C ALA A 302 -3.19 -3.07 7.68
N LYS A 303 -4.01 -3.94 8.27
CA LYS A 303 -3.91 -4.32 9.68
C LYS A 303 -2.56 -4.97 9.98
N ALA A 304 -2.12 -5.90 9.12
CA ALA A 304 -0.82 -6.54 9.26
C ALA A 304 0.33 -5.53 9.21
N ALA A 305 0.29 -4.55 8.28
CA ALA A 305 1.31 -3.52 8.17
C ALA A 305 1.34 -2.59 9.40
N VAL A 306 0.17 -2.18 9.90
CA VAL A 306 0.07 -1.36 11.12
C VAL A 306 0.56 -2.13 12.35
N ASP A 307 0.20 -3.40 12.50
CA ASP A 307 0.68 -4.24 13.60
C ASP A 307 2.21 -4.39 13.55
N LEU A 308 2.78 -4.66 12.37
CA LEU A 308 4.22 -4.80 12.18
C LEU A 308 4.97 -3.48 12.44
N VAL A 309 4.47 -2.36 11.95
CA VAL A 309 5.15 -1.06 12.15
C VAL A 309 5.12 -0.60 13.60
N LEU A 310 4.17 -1.09 14.41
CA LEU A 310 4.05 -0.78 15.84
C LEU A 310 4.72 -1.83 16.74
N ASP A 311 5.17 -2.95 16.21
CA ASP A 311 5.80 -4.02 16.98
C ASP A 311 7.22 -3.63 17.43
N ASP A 312 7.39 -3.38 18.73
CA ASP A 312 8.69 -3.02 19.33
C ASP A 312 9.73 -4.14 19.24
N SER A 313 9.33 -5.40 19.06
CA SER A 313 10.25 -6.55 18.93
C SER A 313 10.97 -6.58 17.57
N LEU A 314 10.43 -5.89 16.56
CA LEU A 314 11.00 -5.81 15.21
C LEU A 314 12.04 -4.70 15.06
N ARG A 315 12.54 -4.11 16.15
CA ARG A 315 13.65 -3.17 16.10
C ARG A 315 14.88 -3.86 15.53
N ILE A 316 15.51 -3.24 14.53
CA ILE A 316 16.87 -3.59 14.11
C ILE A 316 17.79 -3.15 15.27
N PRO A 317 18.50 -4.07 15.96
CA PRO A 317 19.39 -3.66 17.04
C PRO A 317 20.59 -2.93 16.46
N GLY A 318 20.75 -1.66 16.82
CA GLY A 318 21.99 -0.94 16.71
C GLY A 318 22.25 -0.30 15.37
N GLY A 319 21.91 0.98 15.26
CA GLY A 319 22.62 1.90 14.36
C GLY A 319 24.10 1.81 14.64
N ARG A 320 24.86 1.17 13.78
CA ARG A 320 26.33 1.10 13.88
C ARG A 320 26.89 2.47 13.48
N ASN A 321 27.27 3.24 14.47
CA ASN A 321 28.33 4.20 14.27
C ASN A 321 29.59 3.42 13.83
N GLY A 322 29.98 3.54 12.58
CA GLY A 322 31.32 3.18 12.13
C GLY A 322 31.39 2.08 11.07
N GLY A 323 31.71 2.47 9.85
CA GLY A 323 32.45 1.66 8.90
C GLY A 323 31.62 0.74 8.01
N VAL A 324 31.48 1.13 6.76
CA VAL A 324 31.08 0.25 5.65
C VAL A 324 32.04 -0.95 5.64
N PRO A 325 31.58 -2.20 5.80
CA PRO A 325 32.39 -3.35 5.42
C PRO A 325 32.27 -3.54 3.91
N ALA A 326 33.42 -3.48 3.25
CA ALA A 326 33.58 -3.88 1.86
C ALA A 326 32.96 -5.27 1.62
N ALA A 327 32.37 -5.42 0.44
CA ALA A 327 31.80 -6.63 -0.10
C ALA A 327 32.65 -7.87 0.24
N ALA A 328 32.09 -8.78 1.04
CA ALA A 328 32.56 -10.15 1.14
C ALA A 328 31.59 -11.00 0.30
N ALA A 329 32.14 -11.55 -0.78
CA ALA A 329 31.49 -12.49 -1.67
C ALA A 329 31.05 -13.76 -0.93
N GLY A 330 29.86 -14.24 -1.26
CA GLY A 330 29.48 -15.66 -1.12
C GLY A 330 28.95 -16.07 0.24
N GLY A 331 27.67 -15.90 0.46
CA GLY A 331 26.94 -16.56 1.53
C GLY A 331 25.45 -16.23 1.37
N HIS A 332 24.67 -17.17 0.85
CA HIS A 332 23.21 -17.10 0.90
C HIS A 332 22.78 -17.08 2.38
N ALA A 333 22.59 -15.89 2.93
CA ALA A 333 21.95 -15.73 4.22
C ALA A 333 20.48 -16.18 4.06
N GLN A 334 20.11 -17.22 4.79
CA GLN A 334 18.73 -17.67 4.91
C GLN A 334 17.91 -16.48 5.42
N VAL A 335 17.01 -15.96 4.59
CA VAL A 335 16.01 -14.95 4.95
C VAL A 335 15.21 -15.50 6.13
N GLY A 336 15.26 -14.83 7.27
CA GLY A 336 14.54 -15.22 8.47
C GLY A 336 13.05 -15.37 8.17
N LYS A 337 12.56 -16.59 8.22
CA LYS A 337 11.14 -16.95 8.06
C LYS A 337 10.32 -16.19 9.12
N GLY A 338 9.70 -15.06 8.79
CA GLY A 338 8.80 -14.34 9.69
C GLY A 338 8.63 -12.85 9.43
N ARG A 339 9.44 -12.26 8.57
CA ARG A 339 9.37 -10.81 8.30
C ARG A 339 8.52 -10.43 7.07
N VAL A 340 8.18 -11.39 6.21
CA VAL A 340 7.31 -11.15 5.05
C VAL A 340 5.99 -11.85 5.26
N ARG A 341 4.90 -11.09 5.21
CA ARG A 341 3.53 -11.61 5.22
C ARG A 341 2.98 -11.53 3.81
N GLN A 342 2.82 -12.68 3.16
CA GLN A 342 2.19 -12.78 1.85
C GLN A 342 0.70 -13.08 2.01
N PHE A 343 -0.12 -12.32 1.29
CA PHE A 343 -1.56 -12.49 1.20
C PHE A 343 -1.92 -13.16 -0.13
N PRO A 344 -2.91 -14.04 -0.15
CA PRO A 344 -3.35 -14.65 -1.39
C PRO A 344 -4.11 -13.66 -2.25
N SER A 345 -3.99 -13.80 -3.56
CA SER A 345 -4.83 -13.17 -4.56
C SER A 345 -6.01 -14.06 -4.90
N GLY A 346 -7.16 -13.47 -5.18
CA GLY A 346 -8.37 -14.19 -5.58
C GLY A 346 -9.03 -13.56 -6.80
N LEU A 347 -9.53 -14.39 -7.71
CA LEU A 347 -10.28 -13.92 -8.87
C LEU A 347 -11.70 -13.53 -8.46
N VAL A 348 -12.09 -12.30 -8.75
CA VAL A 348 -13.44 -11.75 -8.57
C VAL A 348 -14.13 -11.73 -9.91
N VAL A 349 -14.89 -12.80 -10.19
CA VAL A 349 -15.58 -12.98 -11.46
C VAL A 349 -16.78 -12.06 -11.54
N ARG A 350 -16.85 -11.26 -12.63
CA ARG A 350 -17.98 -10.41 -12.99
C ARG A 350 -18.38 -10.69 -14.44
N ARG A 351 -18.79 -9.67 -15.19
CA ARG A 351 -19.41 -9.87 -16.52
C ARG A 351 -18.46 -9.61 -17.70
N SER A 352 -17.36 -8.91 -17.50
CA SER A 352 -16.45 -8.50 -18.59
C SER A 352 -15.61 -9.64 -19.21
N CYS A 353 -15.60 -10.83 -18.58
CA CYS A 353 -14.86 -12.01 -19.06
C CYS A 353 -15.73 -13.01 -19.82
N GLY A 354 -17.06 -12.83 -19.91
CA GLY A 354 -17.98 -13.76 -20.53
C GLY A 354 -18.68 -14.72 -19.58
N CYS A 355 -18.32 -14.72 -18.28
CA CYS A 355 -19.07 -15.49 -17.29
C CYS A 355 -20.47 -14.92 -17.08
N ARG A 356 -21.46 -15.81 -16.91
CA ARG A 356 -22.75 -15.42 -16.36
C ARG A 356 -22.59 -15.38 -14.84
N PRO A 357 -23.01 -14.32 -14.14
CA PRO A 357 -23.02 -14.33 -12.68
C PRO A 357 -23.86 -15.51 -12.18
N ALA A 358 -23.35 -16.21 -11.16
CA ALA A 358 -24.06 -17.31 -10.49
C ALA A 358 -25.30 -16.78 -9.77
#